data_9dca1a0e4af4390b51d609fc91f9dc5f
#
_entry.id   9dca1a0e4af4390b51d609fc91f9dc5f
#
_cell.length_a   1.000
_cell.length_b   1.000
_cell.length_c   1.000
_cell.angle_alpha   90.00
_cell.angle_beta   90.00
_cell.angle_gamma   90.00
#
_symmetry.space_group_name_H-M   'P 1'
#
loop_
_entity.id
_entity.type
_entity.pdbx_description
1 polymer ?
#
loop_
_entity_poly.entity_id
_entity_poly.type
_entity_poly.pdbx_seq_one_letter_code
_entity_poly.pdbx_strand_id
1 'polypeptide(L)'
;ANVSTVWDGAGIYSYLSSAETVEISATGNDTPAGTGARTIEIQGLDENYVLQTEEIPTDGTPTTITFIRVFRALVKTAGALGSNENEVEIRSSDTNTLLALIDVEGTGGGAGLGQTFMCIYTVPAGKTAYLTQWIVGCGSQNADTTATFVARPFGGAFNTKDIMVSAGQLFNKDYKVPLQFTEKTDLEVRIFGGGTQASSTFNLILIDN
;
A
#
# COMPACT_ATOMS: atom_id res chain seq x y z
N ALA A 1 0.44 -21.95 7.81
CA ALA A 1 -0.16 -20.62 7.92
C ALA A 1 0.26 -19.82 6.68
N ASN A 2 -0.69 -19.17 6.02
CA ASN A 2 -0.39 -18.33 4.88
C ASN A 2 0.21 -17.00 5.39
N VAL A 3 1.23 -16.52 4.69
CA VAL A 3 1.82 -15.21 4.93
C VAL A 3 1.16 -14.22 3.97
N SER A 4 0.78 -13.04 4.47
CA SER A 4 0.21 -11.96 3.66
C SER A 4 0.85 -10.62 4.04
N THR A 5 1.03 -9.75 3.08
CA THR A 5 1.30 -8.32 3.33
C THR A 5 0.06 -7.68 3.94
N VAL A 6 0.23 -6.68 4.77
CA VAL A 6 -0.90 -5.87 5.26
C VAL A 6 -1.24 -4.83 4.20
N TRP A 7 -2.19 -5.16 3.33
CA TRP A 7 -2.72 -4.33 2.26
C TRP A 7 -4.06 -4.90 1.74
N ASP A 8 -4.82 -4.13 0.98
CA ASP A 8 -6.16 -4.50 0.54
C ASP A 8 -6.17 -5.55 -0.58
N GLY A 9 -5.08 -5.68 -1.36
CA GLY A 9 -5.01 -6.57 -2.53
C GLY A 9 -4.77 -8.06 -2.25
N ALA A 10 -4.81 -8.49 -1.00
CA ALA A 10 -4.58 -9.85 -0.52
C ALA A 10 -3.22 -10.49 -0.89
N GLY A 11 -2.77 -11.48 -0.11
CA GLY A 11 -1.52 -12.20 -0.35
C GLY A 11 -0.26 -11.36 -0.12
N ILE A 12 0.86 -11.82 -0.66
CA ILE A 12 2.13 -11.11 -0.61
C ILE A 12 2.16 -10.04 -1.71
N TYR A 13 2.54 -8.82 -1.36
CA TYR A 13 2.69 -7.73 -2.31
C TYR A 13 3.75 -8.04 -3.38
N SER A 14 3.40 -7.80 -4.64
CA SER A 14 4.27 -8.04 -5.79
C SER A 14 4.98 -6.76 -6.20
N TYR A 15 6.29 -6.73 -6.02
CA TYR A 15 7.13 -5.60 -6.44
C TYR A 15 7.50 -5.73 -7.92
N LEU A 16 7.32 -4.66 -8.69
CA LEU A 16 7.79 -4.62 -10.08
C LEU A 16 9.32 -4.72 -10.14
N SER A 17 9.82 -5.44 -11.14
CA SER A 17 11.25 -5.56 -11.45
C SER A 17 11.76 -4.44 -12.36
N SER A 18 10.88 -3.83 -13.15
CA SER A 18 11.10 -2.68 -14.02
C SER A 18 9.96 -1.68 -13.83
N ALA A 19 10.21 -0.41 -14.10
CA ALA A 19 9.16 0.60 -14.06
C ALA A 19 8.22 0.44 -15.27
N GLU A 20 6.92 0.52 -15.01
CA GLU A 20 5.84 0.39 -15.99
C GLU A 20 4.87 1.57 -15.84
N THR A 21 4.14 1.89 -16.90
CA THR A 21 2.97 2.75 -16.77
C THR A 21 1.90 2.01 -15.96
N VAL A 22 0.98 2.77 -15.39
CA VAL A 22 -0.05 2.26 -14.51
C VAL A 22 -1.41 2.69 -15.02
N GLU A 23 -2.39 1.80 -14.95
CA GLU A 23 -3.77 2.06 -15.36
C GLU A 23 -4.76 1.74 -14.24
N ILE A 24 -5.96 2.32 -14.35
CA ILE A 24 -7.06 2.08 -13.43
C ILE A 24 -8.03 1.08 -14.06
N SER A 25 -8.30 0.00 -13.32
CA SER A 25 -9.41 -0.91 -13.60
C SER A 25 -10.54 -0.65 -12.60
N ALA A 26 -11.61 -0.05 -13.07
CA ALA A 26 -12.78 0.30 -12.27
C ALA A 26 -14.07 -0.19 -12.95
N THR A 27 -15.14 -0.36 -12.18
CA THR A 27 -16.40 -0.88 -12.67
C THR A 27 -17.60 -0.03 -12.21
N GLY A 28 -18.79 -0.30 -12.75
CA GLY A 28 -20.02 0.37 -12.34
C GLY A 28 -20.03 1.86 -12.70
N ASN A 29 -20.30 2.70 -11.72
CA ASN A 29 -20.32 4.16 -11.90
C ASN A 29 -18.99 4.84 -11.56
N ASP A 30 -17.91 4.06 -11.35
CA ASP A 30 -16.56 4.58 -11.21
C ASP A 30 -15.97 4.86 -12.60
N THR A 31 -16.50 5.89 -13.25
CA THR A 31 -16.12 6.34 -14.60
C THR A 31 -15.94 7.85 -14.62
N PRO A 32 -15.24 8.44 -15.61
CA PRO A 32 -14.96 9.89 -15.65
C PRO A 32 -16.21 10.78 -15.58
N ALA A 33 -17.38 10.28 -16.01
CA ALA A 33 -18.66 11.00 -15.94
C ALA A 33 -19.63 10.40 -14.93
N GLY A 34 -19.24 9.36 -14.19
CA GLY A 34 -20.09 8.61 -13.28
C GLY A 34 -20.37 9.31 -11.95
N THR A 35 -21.13 8.63 -11.10
CA THR A 35 -21.45 9.12 -9.75
C THR A 35 -20.42 8.70 -8.70
N GLY A 36 -19.61 7.70 -8.98
CA GLY A 36 -18.50 7.22 -8.15
C GLY A 36 -17.19 7.96 -8.41
N ALA A 37 -16.07 7.26 -8.26
CA ALA A 37 -14.73 7.80 -8.53
C ALA A 37 -14.57 8.18 -10.00
N ARG A 38 -13.99 9.35 -10.26
CA ARG A 38 -13.77 9.89 -11.62
C ARG A 38 -12.30 9.95 -11.98
N THR A 39 -11.47 10.39 -11.05
CA THR A 39 -10.02 10.41 -11.20
C THR A 39 -9.35 9.89 -9.95
N ILE A 40 -8.21 9.25 -10.15
CA ILE A 40 -7.38 8.68 -9.08
C ILE A 40 -6.01 9.34 -9.11
N GLU A 41 -5.57 9.83 -7.95
CA GLU A 41 -4.19 10.27 -7.76
C GLU A 41 -3.36 9.07 -7.30
N ILE A 42 -2.29 8.77 -8.03
CA ILE A 42 -1.34 7.71 -7.76
C ILE A 42 -0.06 8.33 -7.21
N GLN A 43 0.43 7.81 -6.09
CA GLN A 43 1.69 8.21 -5.46
C GLN A 43 2.66 7.04 -5.44
N GLY A 44 3.87 7.28 -5.93
CA GLY A 44 4.85 6.22 -6.07
C GLY A 44 6.24 6.75 -6.38
N LEU A 45 7.11 5.86 -6.82
CA LEU A 45 8.47 6.16 -7.25
C LEU A 45 8.63 5.78 -8.71
N ASP A 46 9.30 6.64 -9.50
CA ASP A 46 9.66 6.36 -10.89
C ASP A 46 10.84 5.38 -11.00
N GLU A 47 11.32 5.15 -12.22
CA GLU A 47 12.45 4.26 -12.52
C GLU A 47 13.75 4.64 -11.78
N ASN A 48 13.90 5.91 -11.41
CA ASN A 48 15.04 6.44 -10.67
C ASN A 48 14.81 6.45 -9.14
N TYR A 49 13.67 5.91 -8.68
CA TYR A 49 13.22 5.96 -7.28
C TYR A 49 12.99 7.39 -6.80
N VAL A 50 12.62 8.31 -7.67
CA VAL A 50 12.21 9.68 -7.33
C VAL A 50 10.69 9.69 -7.10
N LEU A 51 10.26 10.40 -6.06
CA LEU A 51 8.85 10.53 -5.71
C LEU A 51 8.07 11.21 -6.84
N GLN A 52 7.01 10.57 -7.28
CA GLN A 52 6.11 11.04 -8.33
C GLN A 52 4.66 10.95 -7.87
N THR A 53 3.86 11.84 -8.43
CA THR A 53 2.41 11.84 -8.27
C THR A 53 1.78 12.14 -9.62
N GLU A 54 0.80 11.33 -10.03
CA GLU A 54 0.04 11.57 -11.27
C GLU A 54 -1.45 11.31 -11.01
N GLU A 55 -2.30 12.15 -11.57
CA GLU A 55 -3.74 11.98 -11.57
C GLU A 55 -4.21 11.47 -12.93
N ILE A 56 -4.95 10.37 -12.97
CA ILE A 56 -5.48 9.78 -14.20
C ILE A 56 -6.97 9.45 -14.05
N PRO A 57 -7.72 9.42 -15.17
CA PRO A 57 -9.14 9.06 -15.16
C PRO A 57 -9.36 7.56 -14.93
N THR A 58 -10.57 7.21 -14.52
CA THR A 58 -11.02 5.82 -14.28
C THR A 58 -11.49 5.10 -15.55
N ASP A 59 -10.90 5.38 -16.71
CA ASP A 59 -11.29 4.82 -18.02
C ASP A 59 -10.24 3.88 -18.63
N GLY A 60 -9.22 3.50 -17.86
CA GLY A 60 -8.13 2.66 -18.33
C GLY A 60 -7.03 3.41 -19.10
N THR A 61 -7.09 4.74 -19.17
CA THR A 61 -5.97 5.53 -19.73
C THR A 61 -4.75 5.38 -18.83
N PRO A 62 -3.61 4.90 -19.35
CA PRO A 62 -2.40 4.72 -18.54
C PRO A 62 -1.75 6.06 -18.16
N THR A 63 -0.96 6.03 -17.10
CA THR A 63 -0.09 7.15 -16.69
C THR A 63 0.91 7.51 -17.78
N THR A 64 1.38 8.76 -17.76
CA THR A 64 2.51 9.22 -18.61
C THR A 64 3.85 8.94 -17.94
N ILE A 65 3.85 8.87 -16.60
CA ILE A 65 5.00 8.50 -15.78
C ILE A 65 5.03 6.98 -15.61
N THR A 66 6.21 6.39 -15.68
CA THR A 66 6.42 4.99 -15.29
C THR A 66 6.70 4.89 -13.78
N PHE A 67 6.13 3.90 -13.12
CA PHE A 67 6.32 3.65 -11.70
C PHE A 67 7.04 2.31 -11.48
N ILE A 68 8.10 2.32 -10.66
CA ILE A 68 8.74 1.10 -10.14
C ILE A 68 8.10 0.69 -8.81
N ARG A 69 7.49 1.64 -8.11
CA ARG A 69 6.77 1.43 -6.85
C ARG A 69 5.51 2.29 -6.81
N VAL A 70 4.40 1.70 -6.40
CA VAL A 70 3.18 2.40 -6.00
C VAL A 70 2.95 2.08 -4.53
N PHE A 71 2.77 3.07 -3.69
CA PHE A 71 2.53 2.88 -2.25
C PHE A 71 1.29 3.60 -1.76
N ARG A 72 0.60 4.33 -2.61
CA ARG A 72 -0.68 4.95 -2.31
C ARG A 72 -1.44 5.30 -3.57
N ALA A 73 -2.75 5.14 -3.53
CA ALA A 73 -3.67 5.73 -4.48
C ALA A 73 -4.90 6.26 -3.73
N LEU A 74 -5.50 7.34 -4.23
CA LEU A 74 -6.68 7.94 -3.63
C LEU A 74 -7.61 8.50 -4.70
N VAL A 75 -8.92 8.49 -4.39
CA VAL A 75 -9.93 9.15 -5.21
C VAL A 75 -9.70 10.65 -5.16
N LYS A 76 -9.33 11.25 -6.29
CA LYS A 76 -9.05 12.69 -6.38
C LYS A 76 -10.31 13.48 -6.67
N THR A 77 -11.12 12.99 -7.62
CA THR A 77 -12.42 13.54 -7.90
C THR A 77 -13.47 12.44 -7.96
N ALA A 78 -14.68 12.75 -7.49
CA ALA A 78 -15.82 11.84 -7.53
C ALA A 78 -17.08 12.57 -7.96
N GLY A 79 -18.08 11.79 -8.36
CA GLY A 79 -19.43 12.30 -8.60
C GLY A 79 -20.25 12.43 -7.30
N ALA A 80 -21.56 12.23 -7.41
CA ALA A 80 -22.47 12.47 -6.29
C ALA A 80 -22.27 11.54 -5.08
N LEU A 81 -21.61 10.40 -5.25
CA LEU A 81 -21.27 9.47 -4.14
C LEU A 81 -20.14 9.99 -3.26
N GLY A 82 -19.31 10.90 -3.77
CA GLY A 82 -18.19 11.48 -3.01
C GLY A 82 -16.99 10.54 -2.80
N SER A 83 -17.03 9.31 -3.29
CA SER A 83 -15.99 8.29 -3.22
C SER A 83 -16.15 7.28 -4.36
N ASN A 84 -15.37 6.18 -4.36
CA ASN A 84 -15.60 5.04 -5.25
C ASN A 84 -16.88 4.28 -4.86
N GLU A 85 -17.54 3.69 -5.85
CA GLU A 85 -18.72 2.83 -5.68
C GLU A 85 -18.32 1.36 -5.51
N ASN A 86 -17.31 0.93 -6.24
CA ASN A 86 -16.77 -0.43 -6.24
C ASN A 86 -15.28 -0.42 -5.96
N GLU A 87 -14.68 -1.60 -5.88
CA GLU A 87 -13.23 -1.74 -5.85
C GLU A 87 -12.60 -1.06 -7.08
N VAL A 88 -11.54 -0.29 -6.84
CA VAL A 88 -10.74 0.34 -7.88
C VAL A 88 -9.34 -0.23 -7.81
N GLU A 89 -8.99 -0.99 -8.83
CA GLU A 89 -7.68 -1.62 -8.95
C GLU A 89 -6.71 -0.71 -9.70
N ILE A 90 -5.51 -0.59 -9.17
CA ILE A 90 -4.37 0.08 -9.80
C ILE A 90 -3.41 -1.00 -10.27
N ARG A 91 -3.25 -1.13 -11.59
CA ARG A 91 -2.48 -2.21 -12.22
C ARG A 91 -1.37 -1.66 -13.09
N SER A 92 -0.27 -2.40 -13.18
CA SER A 92 0.75 -2.13 -14.20
C SER A 92 0.21 -2.49 -15.58
N SER A 93 0.50 -1.64 -16.58
CA SER A 93 -0.06 -1.80 -17.93
C SER A 93 0.55 -2.96 -18.70
N ASP A 94 1.83 -3.28 -18.47
CA ASP A 94 2.54 -4.32 -19.24
C ASP A 94 2.35 -5.71 -18.65
N THR A 95 2.50 -5.84 -17.32
CA THR A 95 2.44 -7.15 -16.63
C THR A 95 1.09 -7.43 -16.01
N ASN A 96 0.16 -6.47 -16.00
CA ASN A 96 -1.15 -6.56 -15.34
C ASN A 96 -1.04 -6.91 -13.83
N THR A 97 0.07 -6.52 -13.20
CA THR A 97 0.31 -6.75 -11.78
C THR A 97 -0.55 -5.81 -10.96
N LEU A 98 -1.31 -6.32 -9.98
CA LEU A 98 -2.03 -5.49 -9.02
C LEU A 98 -1.02 -4.78 -8.11
N LEU A 99 -1.01 -3.44 -8.15
CA LEU A 99 -0.08 -2.58 -7.41
C LEU A 99 -0.73 -1.90 -6.22
N ALA A 100 -2.04 -1.61 -6.31
CA ALA A 100 -2.81 -1.02 -5.23
C ALA A 100 -4.30 -1.32 -5.44
N LEU A 101 -5.08 -1.28 -4.36
CA LEU A 101 -6.52 -1.49 -4.37
C LEU A 101 -7.18 -0.43 -3.48
N ILE A 102 -8.16 0.29 -4.00
CA ILE A 102 -9.07 1.09 -3.19
C ILE A 102 -10.34 0.27 -2.99
N ASP A 103 -10.52 -0.24 -1.79
CA ASP A 103 -11.61 -1.15 -1.44
C ASP A 103 -12.90 -0.39 -1.11
N VAL A 104 -13.95 -1.13 -0.82
CA VAL A 104 -15.23 -0.63 -0.31
C VAL A 104 -15.48 -1.17 1.10
N GLU A 105 -16.21 -0.42 1.92
CA GLU A 105 -16.56 -0.84 3.27
C GLU A 105 -17.59 -1.97 3.24
N GLY A 106 -17.21 -3.15 3.71
CA GLY A 106 -18.10 -4.31 3.86
C GLY A 106 -18.37 -5.08 2.58
N THR A 107 -19.01 -6.24 2.72
CA THR A 107 -19.46 -7.08 1.60
C THR A 107 -20.80 -6.62 1.07
N GLY A 108 -20.88 -6.23 -0.21
CA GLY A 108 -22.13 -5.98 -0.90
C GLY A 108 -22.52 -4.50 -1.11
N GLY A 109 -21.57 -3.61 -1.29
CA GLY A 109 -21.82 -2.23 -1.71
C GLY A 109 -21.85 -1.23 -0.55
N GLY A 110 -20.88 -1.30 0.31
CA GLY A 110 -20.60 -0.26 1.32
C GLY A 110 -20.09 1.03 0.68
N ALA A 111 -19.87 2.06 1.51
CA ALA A 111 -19.23 3.29 1.04
C ALA A 111 -17.80 2.99 0.60
N GLY A 112 -17.35 3.58 -0.50
CA GLY A 112 -15.97 3.47 -0.94
C GLY A 112 -15.02 4.09 0.08
N LEU A 113 -13.89 3.44 0.30
CA LEU A 113 -12.88 3.91 1.27
C LEU A 113 -12.11 5.12 0.76
N GLY A 114 -12.17 5.42 -0.54
CA GLY A 114 -11.61 6.60 -1.16
C GLY A 114 -10.09 6.62 -1.24
N GLN A 115 -9.41 5.66 -0.64
CA GLN A 115 -7.95 5.51 -0.69
C GLN A 115 -7.53 4.08 -0.37
N THR A 116 -6.29 3.76 -0.75
CA THR A 116 -5.65 2.50 -0.41
C THR A 116 -5.21 2.46 1.06
N PHE A 117 -5.26 1.28 1.66
CA PHE A 117 -4.63 0.98 2.95
C PHE A 117 -3.51 -0.04 2.72
N MET A 118 -2.29 0.46 2.63
CA MET A 118 -1.10 -0.32 2.30
C MET A 118 -0.02 -0.08 3.33
N CYS A 119 0.41 -1.14 4.00
CA CYS A 119 1.52 -1.05 4.97
C CYS A 119 2.85 -1.42 4.30
N ILE A 120 3.12 -0.74 3.20
CA ILE A 120 4.36 -0.83 2.40
C ILE A 120 4.90 0.58 2.13
N TYR A 121 6.20 0.68 1.98
CA TYR A 121 6.88 1.90 1.56
C TYR A 121 8.24 1.57 0.95
N THR A 122 8.72 2.38 0.04
CA THR A 122 10.10 2.29 -0.45
C THR A 122 10.77 3.63 -0.24
N VAL A 123 11.95 3.62 0.37
CA VAL A 123 12.72 4.84 0.64
C VAL A 123 13.15 5.46 -0.68
N PRO A 124 12.79 6.73 -0.99
CA PRO A 124 13.19 7.37 -2.23
C PRO A 124 14.71 7.49 -2.37
N ALA A 125 15.20 7.61 -3.62
CA ALA A 125 16.60 7.91 -3.89
C ALA A 125 17.01 9.25 -3.23
N GLY A 126 18.23 9.33 -2.73
CA GLY A 126 18.77 10.49 -2.02
C GLY A 126 18.19 10.70 -0.62
N LYS A 127 17.44 9.75 -0.07
CA LYS A 127 16.86 9.83 1.27
C LYS A 127 17.33 8.70 2.17
N THR A 128 17.38 8.99 3.46
CA THR A 128 17.49 7.98 4.53
C THR A 128 16.21 8.02 5.36
N ALA A 129 15.60 6.86 5.60
CA ALA A 129 14.41 6.73 6.44
C ALA A 129 14.77 6.25 7.85
N TYR A 130 14.08 6.81 8.83
CA TYR A 130 14.17 6.44 10.24
C TYR A 130 12.79 6.02 10.74
N LEU A 131 12.62 4.72 11.04
CA LEU A 131 11.40 4.18 11.64
C LEU A 131 11.35 4.60 13.10
N THR A 132 10.34 5.38 13.46
CA THR A 132 10.15 5.92 14.82
C THR A 132 9.07 5.20 15.59
N GLN A 133 8.06 4.65 14.89
CA GLN A 133 6.93 3.96 15.52
C GLN A 133 6.38 2.88 14.60
N TRP A 134 5.92 1.79 15.18
CA TRP A 134 5.18 0.73 14.51
C TRP A 134 3.98 0.31 15.35
N ILE A 135 2.79 0.31 14.73
CA ILE A 135 1.52 -0.03 15.35
C ILE A 135 0.89 -1.18 14.58
N VAL A 136 0.38 -2.18 15.29
CA VAL A 136 -0.36 -3.32 14.72
C VAL A 136 -1.60 -3.57 15.54
N GLY A 137 -2.74 -3.68 14.87
CA GLY A 137 -4.01 -4.14 15.44
C GLY A 137 -4.36 -5.52 14.90
N CYS A 138 -4.76 -6.43 15.78
CA CYS A 138 -5.22 -7.77 15.43
C CYS A 138 -6.67 -7.95 15.86
N GLY A 139 -7.56 -8.29 14.92
CA GLY A 139 -9.01 -8.35 15.17
C GLY A 139 -9.50 -9.63 15.86
N SER A 140 -8.72 -10.71 15.91
CA SER A 140 -9.15 -11.99 16.48
C SER A 140 -8.63 -12.18 17.89
N GLN A 141 -9.54 -12.36 18.86
CA GLN A 141 -9.20 -12.69 20.25
C GLN A 141 -8.90 -14.19 20.46
N ASN A 142 -9.27 -15.03 19.51
CA ASN A 142 -9.21 -16.49 19.64
C ASN A 142 -8.08 -17.12 18.81
N ALA A 143 -7.25 -16.33 18.15
CA ALA A 143 -6.16 -16.83 17.34
C ALA A 143 -4.96 -15.88 17.40
N ASP A 144 -3.78 -16.46 17.63
CA ASP A 144 -2.53 -15.71 17.58
C ASP A 144 -2.27 -15.24 16.14
N THR A 145 -1.98 -13.96 16.02
CA THR A 145 -1.50 -13.33 14.79
C THR A 145 -0.07 -12.88 15.03
N THR A 146 0.83 -13.31 14.17
CA THR A 146 2.20 -12.81 14.15
C THR A 146 2.34 -11.76 13.08
N ALA A 147 2.82 -10.58 13.45
CA ALA A 147 3.18 -9.53 12.51
C ALA A 147 4.70 -9.36 12.48
N THR A 148 5.26 -9.17 11.30
CA THR A 148 6.68 -8.91 11.09
C THR A 148 6.86 -7.63 10.31
N PHE A 149 7.74 -6.77 10.79
CA PHE A 149 8.27 -5.65 10.02
C PHE A 149 9.48 -6.16 9.25
N VAL A 150 9.40 -6.15 7.93
CA VAL A 150 10.47 -6.64 7.06
C VAL A 150 11.03 -5.52 6.19
N ALA A 151 12.30 -5.59 5.88
CA ALA A 151 12.97 -4.65 5.00
C ALA A 151 13.86 -5.37 4.00
N ARG A 152 13.89 -4.86 2.78
CA ARG A 152 14.74 -5.33 1.68
C ARG A 152 15.59 -4.18 1.17
N PRO A 153 16.91 -4.12 1.50
CA PRO A 153 17.82 -3.18 0.87
C PRO A 153 17.85 -3.37 -0.65
N PHE A 154 18.17 -2.32 -1.39
CA PHE A 154 18.27 -2.38 -2.85
C PHE A 154 19.21 -3.51 -3.30
N GLY A 155 18.72 -4.37 -4.18
CA GLY A 155 19.44 -5.55 -4.66
C GLY A 155 19.57 -6.69 -3.64
N GLY A 156 18.96 -6.56 -2.46
CA GLY A 156 19.03 -7.54 -1.38
C GLY A 156 17.80 -8.43 -1.25
N ALA A 157 17.70 -9.11 -0.12
CA ALA A 157 16.56 -9.94 0.27
C ALA A 157 15.79 -9.30 1.44
N PHE A 158 14.51 -9.66 1.60
CA PHE A 158 13.73 -9.27 2.77
C PHE A 158 14.28 -9.93 4.04
N ASN A 159 14.54 -9.12 5.05
CA ASN A 159 14.96 -9.53 6.38
C ASN A 159 14.00 -8.96 7.42
N THR A 160 13.62 -9.76 8.40
CA THR A 160 12.82 -9.32 9.55
C THR A 160 13.63 -8.34 10.40
N LYS A 161 13.05 -7.20 10.67
CA LYS A 161 13.62 -6.14 11.54
C LYS A 161 12.96 -6.14 12.90
N ASP A 162 11.68 -6.54 12.95
CA ASP A 162 10.94 -6.66 14.20
C ASP A 162 9.82 -7.70 14.06
N ILE A 163 9.37 -8.25 15.19
CA ILE A 163 8.34 -9.27 15.24
C ILE A 163 7.43 -9.04 16.45
N MET A 164 6.14 -9.23 16.23
CA MET A 164 5.12 -9.19 17.28
C MET A 164 4.17 -10.37 17.17
N VAL A 165 3.71 -10.84 18.31
CA VAL A 165 2.65 -11.84 18.42
C VAL A 165 1.55 -11.26 19.30
N SER A 166 0.31 -11.28 18.83
CA SER A 166 -0.84 -10.76 19.54
C SER A 166 -2.09 -11.57 19.26
N ALA A 167 -2.97 -11.68 20.25
CA ALA A 167 -4.31 -12.22 20.15
C ALA A 167 -5.31 -11.11 20.49
N GLY A 168 -5.93 -10.51 19.48
CA GLY A 168 -6.99 -9.52 19.63
C GLY A 168 -6.59 -8.22 20.36
N GLN A 169 -5.33 -7.82 20.29
CA GLN A 169 -4.83 -6.62 20.96
C GLN A 169 -4.17 -5.65 20.00
N LEU A 170 -4.21 -4.37 20.36
CA LEU A 170 -3.40 -3.34 19.73
C LEU A 170 -1.99 -3.38 20.34
N PHE A 171 -1.01 -3.40 19.47
CA PHE A 171 0.40 -3.25 19.83
C PHE A 171 0.93 -1.95 19.28
N ASN A 172 1.62 -1.19 20.12
CA ASN A 172 2.30 0.06 19.75
C ASN A 172 3.75 -0.01 20.23
N LYS A 173 4.68 0.18 19.33
CA LYS A 173 6.11 0.23 19.62
C LYS A 173 6.73 1.53 19.15
N ASP A 174 7.15 2.35 20.10
CA ASP A 174 7.97 3.52 19.86
C ASP A 174 9.46 3.12 19.94
N TYR A 175 10.21 3.46 18.90
CA TYR A 175 11.64 3.19 18.84
C TYR A 175 12.41 4.35 19.48
N LYS A 176 12.94 4.15 20.70
CA LYS A 176 13.80 5.15 21.36
C LYS A 176 15.05 5.46 20.55
N VAL A 177 15.56 4.47 19.84
CA VAL A 177 16.59 4.61 18.81
C VAL A 177 15.94 4.17 17.51
N PRO A 178 15.65 5.09 16.59
CA PRO A 178 15.00 4.75 15.32
C PRO A 178 15.80 3.75 14.49
N LEU A 179 15.12 2.83 13.81
CA LEU A 179 15.77 1.96 12.85
C LEU A 179 16.02 2.73 11.55
N GLN A 180 17.27 2.69 11.10
CA GLN A 180 17.70 3.38 9.89
C GLN A 180 17.58 2.47 8.67
N PHE A 181 17.07 3.03 7.56
CA PHE A 181 16.99 2.40 6.25
C PHE A 181 17.55 3.33 5.18
N THR A 182 18.46 2.82 4.38
CA THR A 182 19.07 3.55 3.26
C THR A 182 18.07 3.72 2.11
N GLU A 183 18.39 4.61 1.17
CA GLU A 183 17.62 4.79 -0.05
C GLU A 183 17.31 3.48 -0.77
N LYS A 184 16.19 3.45 -1.50
CA LYS A 184 15.70 2.30 -2.29
C LYS A 184 15.44 1.03 -1.48
N THR A 185 15.38 1.13 -0.15
CA THR A 185 14.99 0.01 0.72
C THR A 185 13.47 -0.12 0.69
N ASP A 186 12.97 -1.31 0.34
CA ASP A 186 11.56 -1.67 0.47
C ASP A 186 11.26 -2.04 1.92
N LEU A 187 10.18 -1.48 2.48
CA LEU A 187 9.66 -1.70 3.82
C LEU A 187 8.26 -2.29 3.72
N GLU A 188 7.95 -3.30 4.52
CA GLU A 188 6.69 -4.00 4.44
C GLU A 188 6.32 -4.61 5.79
N VAL A 189 5.03 -4.60 6.12
CA VAL A 189 4.51 -5.39 7.23
C VAL A 189 3.81 -6.63 6.70
N ARG A 190 4.22 -7.80 7.21
CA ARG A 190 3.62 -9.10 6.90
C ARG A 190 2.96 -9.68 8.12
N ILE A 191 1.85 -10.38 7.89
CA ILE A 191 1.12 -11.11 8.92
C ILE A 191 1.06 -12.59 8.58
N PHE A 192 1.05 -13.43 9.59
CA PHE A 192 0.78 -14.86 9.52
C PHE A 192 0.12 -15.33 10.80
N GLY A 193 -0.72 -16.36 10.69
CA GLY A 193 -1.49 -16.91 11.81
C GLY A 193 -2.97 -17.07 11.51
N GLY A 194 -3.74 -17.36 12.53
CA GLY A 194 -5.17 -17.70 12.40
C GLY A 194 -6.13 -16.50 12.38
N GLY A 195 -5.66 -15.29 12.55
CA GLY A 195 -6.49 -14.07 12.47
C GLY A 195 -6.64 -13.59 11.03
N THR A 196 -7.89 -13.35 10.59
CA THR A 196 -8.18 -12.90 9.23
C THR A 196 -8.17 -11.40 9.06
N GLN A 197 -8.14 -10.64 10.16
CA GLN A 197 -8.16 -9.17 10.15
C GLN A 197 -6.98 -8.63 10.95
N ALA A 198 -6.12 -7.90 10.29
CA ALA A 198 -5.07 -7.14 10.91
C ALA A 198 -4.89 -5.80 10.19
N SER A 199 -4.62 -4.77 10.95
CA SER A 199 -4.24 -3.45 10.44
C SER A 199 -2.86 -3.10 10.95
N SER A 200 -2.10 -2.35 10.19
CA SER A 200 -0.80 -1.86 10.63
C SER A 200 -0.52 -0.48 10.04
N THR A 201 0.25 0.29 10.78
CA THR A 201 0.83 1.55 10.31
C THR A 201 2.20 1.74 10.92
N PHE A 202 3.06 2.50 10.24
CA PHE A 202 4.36 2.87 10.76
C PHE A 202 4.70 4.32 10.41
N ASN A 203 5.47 4.97 11.27
CA ASN A 203 5.90 6.35 11.11
C ASN A 203 7.38 6.41 10.73
N LEU A 204 7.67 7.14 9.67
CA LEU A 204 9.03 7.37 9.16
C LEU A 204 9.38 8.85 9.20
N ILE A 205 10.62 9.15 9.55
CA ILE A 205 11.25 10.44 9.28
C ILE A 205 12.18 10.24 8.10
N LEU A 206 12.02 11.03 7.04
CA LEU A 206 12.91 11.04 5.88
C LEU A 206 13.87 12.22 5.99
N ILE A 207 15.16 11.95 5.77
CA ILE A 207 16.22 12.94 5.78
C ILE A 207 16.96 12.88 4.45
N ASP A 208 17.31 14.05 3.90
CA ASP A 208 18.16 14.15 2.72
C ASP A 208 19.58 13.68 3.03
N ASN A 209 20.18 12.92 2.11
CA ASN A 209 21.55 12.43 2.23
C ASN A 209 22.59 13.49 1.88
#